data_590885341c7c6cf9c5b884c21af42f43
#
_entry.id   590885341c7c6cf9c5b884c21af42f43
#
_cell.length_a   1.000
_cell.length_b   1.000
_cell.length_c   1.000
_cell.angle_alpha   90.00
_cell.angle_beta   90.00
_cell.angle_gamma   90.00
#
_symmetry.space_group_name_H-M   'P 1'
#
loop_
_entity.id
_entity.type
_entity.pdbx_description
1 polymer ?
#
loop_
_entity_poly.entity_id
_entity_poly.type
_entity_poly.pdbx_seq_one_letter_code
_entity_poly.pdbx_strand_id
1 'polypeptide(L)'
;MKMDYEHIKGPDYDYYTVPALLEAGLEHRFIGKPLNFKPDFKEASVEVVNRTFLKADMPLAEVHQVHGADICQVRADQLGTGWGLRSLGDYDGLVTEASDLALMVKIADCIPIILFDPVKKVFALVHSGWPGTLQSIGQKALEVMMSQYDVTPSNLLIAYGPALSMEDFQVQEDVYRRFQ
;
A
#
# COMPACT_ATOMS: atom_id res chain seq x y z
N MET A 1 -2.42 -20.05 3.84
CA MET A 1 -3.49 -19.62 4.78
C MET A 1 -4.35 -18.60 4.03
N LYS A 2 -5.67 -18.82 3.96
CA LYS A 2 -6.57 -17.81 3.36
C LYS A 2 -6.63 -16.64 4.34
N MET A 3 -6.31 -15.44 3.90
CA MET A 3 -6.50 -14.27 4.75
C MET A 3 -7.97 -13.88 4.75
N ASP A 4 -8.51 -13.71 5.95
CA ASP A 4 -9.86 -13.20 6.12
C ASP A 4 -9.82 -11.68 6.18
N TYR A 5 -10.83 -11.05 5.58
CA TYR A 5 -11.00 -9.61 5.59
C TYR A 5 -12.18 -9.26 6.49
N GLU A 6 -12.03 -8.22 7.25
CA GLU A 6 -13.11 -7.65 8.05
C GLU A 6 -13.55 -6.33 7.42
N HIS A 7 -14.87 -6.17 7.20
CA HIS A 7 -15.48 -4.93 6.75
C HIS A 7 -15.89 -4.10 7.95
N ILE A 8 -15.30 -2.94 8.09
CA ILE A 8 -15.58 -2.01 9.18
C ILE A 8 -16.39 -0.83 8.65
N LYS A 9 -17.56 -0.59 9.26
CA LYS A 9 -18.37 0.59 9.00
C LYS A 9 -17.93 1.72 9.92
N GLY A 10 -17.31 2.73 9.33
CA GLY A 10 -16.86 3.92 10.04
C GLY A 10 -17.89 5.06 9.96
N PRO A 11 -17.72 6.10 10.77
CA PRO A 11 -18.61 7.27 10.75
C PRO A 11 -18.44 8.13 9.48
N ASP A 12 -17.27 8.19 8.91
CA ASP A 12 -16.94 9.02 7.76
C ASP A 12 -16.75 8.21 6.47
N TYR A 13 -16.28 6.94 6.59
CA TYR A 13 -16.08 6.02 5.47
C TYR A 13 -15.99 4.57 5.94
N ASP A 14 -16.32 3.66 5.04
CA ASP A 14 -16.15 2.23 5.26
C ASP A 14 -14.75 1.79 4.78
N TYR A 15 -14.19 0.76 5.42
CA TYR A 15 -12.91 0.20 5.02
C TYR A 15 -12.85 -1.30 5.28
N TYR A 16 -11.90 -1.95 4.64
CA TYR A 16 -11.54 -3.34 4.94
C TYR A 16 -10.20 -3.39 5.66
N THR A 17 -10.05 -4.38 6.53
CA THR A 17 -8.81 -4.68 7.23
C THR A 17 -8.55 -6.18 7.24
N VAL A 18 -7.33 -6.57 7.59
CA VAL A 18 -6.89 -7.96 7.74
C VAL A 18 -6.52 -8.19 9.20
N PRO A 19 -7.34 -8.92 9.98
CA PRO A 19 -7.12 -9.11 11.42
C PRO A 19 -5.72 -9.60 11.77
N ALA A 20 -5.17 -10.53 10.99
CA ALA A 20 -3.81 -11.05 11.23
C ALA A 20 -2.72 -9.99 11.16
N LEU A 21 -2.86 -8.96 10.32
CA LEU A 21 -1.91 -7.84 10.25
C LEU A 21 -2.07 -6.91 11.46
N LEU A 22 -3.33 -6.65 11.90
CA LEU A 22 -3.59 -5.85 13.10
C LEU A 22 -3.05 -6.53 14.35
N GLU A 23 -3.30 -7.83 14.52
CA GLU A 23 -2.78 -8.65 15.64
C GLU A 23 -1.24 -8.65 15.66
N ALA A 24 -0.62 -8.65 14.49
CA ALA A 24 0.84 -8.53 14.35
C ALA A 24 1.38 -7.11 14.59
N GLY A 25 0.50 -6.11 14.72
CA GLY A 25 0.83 -4.73 15.06
C GLY A 25 0.98 -3.78 13.88
N LEU A 26 0.46 -4.13 12.69
CA LEU A 26 0.41 -3.23 11.53
C LEU A 26 -1.00 -2.64 11.36
N GLU A 27 -1.15 -1.37 11.73
CA GLU A 27 -2.35 -0.59 11.42
C GLU A 27 -2.45 -0.34 9.91
N HIS A 28 -3.58 -0.67 9.31
CA HIS A 28 -3.81 -0.48 7.88
C HIS A 28 -5.29 -0.40 7.54
N ARG A 29 -5.62 0.17 6.39
CA ARG A 29 -6.99 0.26 5.86
C ARG A 29 -7.01 0.19 4.34
N PHE A 30 -7.88 -0.64 3.79
CA PHE A 30 -8.29 -0.56 2.39
C PHE A 30 -9.56 0.27 2.33
N ILE A 31 -9.42 1.54 1.93
CA ILE A 31 -10.49 2.53 1.99
C ILE A 31 -11.23 2.56 0.66
N GLY A 32 -12.55 2.45 0.72
CA GLY A 32 -13.44 2.58 -0.42
C GLY A 32 -14.19 3.91 -0.45
N LYS A 33 -15.30 3.92 -1.18
CA LYS A 33 -16.22 5.07 -1.18
C LYS A 33 -16.75 5.36 0.24
N PRO A 34 -17.10 6.62 0.56
CA PRO A 34 -17.24 7.76 -0.35
C PRO A 34 -15.95 8.57 -0.58
N LEU A 35 -14.82 8.22 0.03
CA LEU A 35 -13.59 8.99 -0.15
C LEU A 35 -13.09 8.92 -1.60
N ASN A 36 -12.57 10.04 -2.09
CA ASN A 36 -12.10 10.19 -3.45
C ASN A 36 -10.70 10.83 -3.45
N PHE A 37 -9.71 10.09 -3.93
CA PHE A 37 -8.30 10.50 -3.98
C PHE A 37 -7.85 11.01 -5.36
N LYS A 38 -8.80 11.32 -6.26
CA LYS A 38 -8.50 12.07 -7.49
C LYS A 38 -7.99 13.48 -7.12
N PRO A 39 -7.20 14.13 -8.00
CA PRO A 39 -6.54 15.40 -7.69
C PRO A 39 -7.47 16.46 -7.08
N ASP A 40 -8.67 16.64 -7.64
CA ASP A 40 -9.63 17.66 -7.22
C ASP A 40 -10.25 17.43 -5.81
N PHE A 41 -10.14 16.20 -5.27
CA PHE A 41 -10.75 15.81 -3.99
C PHE A 41 -9.73 15.27 -2.98
N LYS A 42 -8.47 15.18 -3.37
CA LYS A 42 -7.42 14.49 -2.62
C LYS A 42 -7.21 15.09 -1.22
N GLU A 43 -7.10 16.40 -1.13
CA GLU A 43 -6.84 17.09 0.16
C GLU A 43 -7.93 16.81 1.18
N ALA A 44 -9.20 16.95 0.77
CA ALA A 44 -10.34 16.68 1.65
C ALA A 44 -10.38 15.22 2.11
N SER A 45 -10.10 14.26 1.21
CA SER A 45 -10.05 12.85 1.56
C SER A 45 -8.90 12.52 2.50
N VAL A 46 -7.72 13.13 2.28
CA VAL A 46 -6.55 12.96 3.17
C VAL A 46 -6.83 13.54 4.55
N GLU A 47 -7.50 14.69 4.64
CA GLU A 47 -7.89 15.29 5.93
C GLU A 47 -8.82 14.36 6.73
N VAL A 48 -9.81 13.73 6.07
CA VAL A 48 -10.69 12.75 6.72
C VAL A 48 -9.89 11.55 7.23
N VAL A 49 -8.98 10.99 6.42
CA VAL A 49 -8.13 9.86 6.82
C VAL A 49 -7.24 10.26 7.99
N ASN A 50 -6.62 11.44 7.95
CA ASN A 50 -5.79 11.92 9.05
C ASN A 50 -6.58 11.98 10.37
N ARG A 51 -7.75 12.59 10.35
CA ARG A 51 -8.58 12.76 11.55
C ARG A 51 -9.04 11.42 12.13
N THR A 52 -9.28 10.41 11.30
CA THR A 52 -9.93 9.15 11.70
C THR A 52 -8.99 7.96 11.82
N PHE A 53 -7.82 8.02 11.20
CA PHE A 53 -6.87 6.90 11.17
C PHE A 53 -5.47 7.27 11.65
N LEU A 54 -4.92 8.38 11.16
CA LEU A 54 -3.55 8.77 11.50
C LEU A 54 -3.51 9.39 12.90
N LYS A 55 -2.39 9.19 13.59
CA LYS A 55 -2.11 9.92 14.83
C LYS A 55 -1.77 11.36 14.50
N ALA A 56 -2.05 12.27 15.43
CA ALA A 56 -1.63 13.67 15.31
C ALA A 56 -0.12 13.73 14.98
N ASP A 57 0.23 14.61 14.07
CA ASP A 57 1.60 14.83 13.59
C ASP A 57 2.26 13.69 12.80
N MET A 58 1.52 12.65 12.43
CA MET A 58 2.05 11.57 11.58
C MET A 58 2.04 11.99 10.11
N PRO A 59 3.19 12.04 9.42
CA PRO A 59 3.24 12.30 7.98
C PRO A 59 2.70 11.11 7.17
N LEU A 60 2.08 11.41 6.04
CA LEU A 60 1.57 10.45 5.07
C LEU A 60 2.42 10.50 3.80
N ALA A 61 3.20 9.47 3.54
CA ALA A 61 4.00 9.34 2.34
C ALA A 61 3.20 8.70 1.20
N GLU A 62 3.25 9.31 0.02
CA GLU A 62 2.73 8.76 -1.22
C GLU A 62 3.78 8.82 -2.34
N VAL A 63 3.49 8.15 -3.44
CA VAL A 63 4.27 8.19 -4.66
C VAL A 63 3.39 8.56 -5.85
N HIS A 64 3.99 9.11 -6.90
CA HIS A 64 3.33 9.22 -8.20
C HIS A 64 3.42 7.87 -8.89
N GLN A 65 2.30 7.13 -8.89
CA GLN A 65 2.21 5.79 -9.45
C GLN A 65 2.22 5.83 -10.98
N VAL A 66 3.20 5.18 -11.58
CA VAL A 66 3.46 5.14 -13.03
C VAL A 66 3.22 3.77 -13.66
N HIS A 67 2.67 2.83 -12.88
CA HIS A 67 2.47 1.41 -13.24
C HIS A 67 3.79 0.71 -13.56
N GLY A 68 4.87 1.15 -12.92
CA GLY A 68 6.20 0.56 -12.98
C GLY A 68 6.41 -0.55 -11.95
N ALA A 69 7.67 -0.78 -11.59
CA ALA A 69 8.04 -1.76 -10.58
C ALA A 69 9.19 -1.27 -9.67
N ASP A 70 9.38 0.04 -9.59
CA ASP A 70 10.38 0.63 -8.72
C ASP A 70 9.82 0.84 -7.30
N ILE A 71 10.67 0.59 -6.31
CA ILE A 71 10.34 0.62 -4.89
C ILE A 71 11.09 1.77 -4.22
N CYS A 72 10.33 2.68 -3.59
CA CYS A 72 10.86 3.77 -2.79
C CYS A 72 11.13 3.30 -1.35
N GLN A 73 12.35 3.48 -0.86
CA GLN A 73 12.65 3.33 0.56
C GLN A 73 12.31 4.64 1.28
N VAL A 74 11.36 4.58 2.20
CA VAL A 74 10.85 5.76 2.90
C VAL A 74 11.48 5.85 4.28
N ARG A 75 12.12 6.97 4.58
CA ARG A 75 12.70 7.27 5.89
C ARG A 75 12.03 8.50 6.49
N ALA A 76 11.84 8.48 7.80
CA ALA A 76 11.18 9.58 8.51
C ALA A 76 11.87 10.94 8.29
N ASP A 77 13.21 10.95 8.22
CA ASP A 77 14.01 12.17 8.02
C ASP A 77 13.77 12.85 6.65
N GLN A 78 13.25 12.12 5.66
CA GLN A 78 12.90 12.66 4.33
C GLN A 78 11.57 13.39 4.30
N LEU A 79 10.70 13.15 5.29
CA LEU A 79 9.32 13.64 5.28
C LEU A 79 9.14 14.97 6.01
N GLY A 80 10.15 15.44 6.76
CA GLY A 80 10.04 16.58 7.64
C GLY A 80 9.18 16.28 8.88
N THR A 81 8.87 17.31 9.65
CA THR A 81 8.05 17.21 10.86
C THR A 81 6.61 17.64 10.61
N GLY A 82 5.70 17.10 11.39
CA GLY A 82 4.29 17.43 11.36
C GLY A 82 3.50 16.66 10.30
N TRP A 83 2.18 16.75 10.44
CA TRP A 83 1.25 16.13 9.54
C TRP A 83 1.31 16.73 8.13
N GLY A 84 1.09 15.90 7.14
CA GLY A 84 0.91 16.31 5.73
C GLY A 84 1.26 15.20 4.77
N LEU A 85 0.74 15.34 3.54
CA LEU A 85 1.03 14.43 2.43
C LEU A 85 2.37 14.77 1.81
N ARG A 86 3.22 13.77 1.64
CA ARG A 86 4.56 13.91 1.03
C ARG A 86 4.67 13.00 -0.19
N SER A 87 4.84 13.61 -1.36
CA SER A 87 5.09 12.87 -2.61
C SER A 87 6.59 12.64 -2.81
N LEU A 88 6.98 11.39 -3.01
CA LEU A 88 8.38 10.95 -3.06
C LEU A 88 8.88 10.68 -4.49
N GLY A 89 8.11 11.01 -5.52
CA GLY A 89 8.48 10.80 -6.92
C GLY A 89 7.78 9.60 -7.58
N ASP A 90 8.35 9.14 -8.68
CA ASP A 90 7.76 8.12 -9.57
C ASP A 90 8.13 6.72 -9.12
N TYR A 91 7.21 6.06 -8.40
CA TYR A 91 7.35 4.69 -7.90
C TYR A 91 5.98 4.02 -7.84
N ASP A 92 5.97 2.70 -7.70
CA ASP A 92 4.74 1.92 -7.50
C ASP A 92 4.76 1.08 -6.21
N GLY A 93 5.83 1.20 -5.44
CA GLY A 93 5.93 0.58 -4.12
C GLY A 93 6.70 1.46 -3.14
N LEU A 94 6.37 1.29 -1.86
CA LEU A 94 7.00 1.97 -0.73
C LEU A 94 7.40 0.93 0.30
N VAL A 95 8.56 1.10 0.92
CA VAL A 95 9.01 0.26 2.04
C VAL A 95 9.60 1.12 3.14
N THR A 96 9.36 0.75 4.41
CA THR A 96 9.88 1.46 5.57
C THR A 96 9.97 0.57 6.80
N GLU A 97 10.83 0.95 7.75
CA GLU A 97 10.88 0.46 9.13
C GLU A 97 10.41 1.52 10.14
N ALA A 98 10.10 2.71 9.67
CA ALA A 98 9.69 3.81 10.54
C ALA A 98 8.25 3.59 11.05
N SER A 99 8.04 3.79 12.35
CA SER A 99 6.76 3.60 13.03
C SER A 99 5.94 4.88 13.18
N ASP A 100 6.53 6.02 12.82
CA ASP A 100 5.97 7.37 13.01
C ASP A 100 5.52 8.02 11.69
N LEU A 101 5.29 7.22 10.67
CA LEU A 101 4.75 7.65 9.37
C LEU A 101 3.72 6.64 8.84
N ALA A 102 2.93 7.08 7.90
CA ALA A 102 2.01 6.22 7.14
C ALA A 102 2.37 6.21 5.66
N LEU A 103 2.10 5.10 4.98
CA LEU A 103 2.25 4.94 3.54
C LEU A 103 0.88 4.93 2.87
N MET A 104 0.78 5.50 1.67
CA MET A 104 -0.43 5.50 0.87
C MET A 104 -0.14 5.14 -0.59
N VAL A 105 -0.94 4.23 -1.14
CA VAL A 105 -1.11 4.03 -2.58
C VAL A 105 -2.57 4.19 -2.98
N LYS A 106 -2.82 4.63 -4.19
CA LYS A 106 -4.17 4.83 -4.75
C LYS A 106 -4.50 3.68 -5.66
N ILE A 107 -5.64 3.05 -5.40
CA ILE A 107 -6.10 1.87 -6.14
C ILE A 107 -7.49 2.16 -6.72
N ALA A 108 -7.70 1.74 -7.96
CA ALA A 108 -9.02 1.59 -8.55
C ALA A 108 -9.26 0.09 -8.84
N ASP A 109 -8.54 -0.47 -9.80
CA ASP A 109 -8.70 -1.83 -10.31
C ASP A 109 -7.48 -2.72 -10.03
N CYS A 110 -6.30 -2.09 -9.86
CA CYS A 110 -5.03 -2.75 -9.60
C CYS A 110 -4.96 -3.38 -8.20
N ILE A 111 -4.02 -4.28 -7.98
CA ILE A 111 -3.88 -5.04 -6.74
C ILE A 111 -2.99 -4.28 -5.75
N PRO A 112 -3.51 -3.85 -4.58
CA PRO A 112 -2.65 -3.41 -3.50
C PRO A 112 -2.06 -4.62 -2.77
N ILE A 113 -0.76 -4.59 -2.50
CA ILE A 113 -0.06 -5.64 -1.77
C ILE A 113 0.59 -5.04 -0.52
N ILE A 114 0.30 -5.62 0.64
CA ILE A 114 1.00 -5.34 1.89
C ILE A 114 1.94 -6.50 2.17
N LEU A 115 3.22 -6.21 2.43
CA LEU A 115 4.19 -7.14 2.99
C LEU A 115 4.61 -6.61 4.36
N PHE A 116 4.59 -7.44 5.39
CA PHE A 116 4.94 -7.04 6.74
C PHE A 116 5.77 -8.12 7.44
N ASP A 117 6.95 -7.74 7.95
CA ASP A 117 7.72 -8.56 8.89
C ASP A 117 7.49 -8.05 10.32
N PRO A 118 6.72 -8.78 11.15
CA PRO A 118 6.43 -8.37 12.53
C PRO A 118 7.64 -8.44 13.46
N VAL A 119 8.68 -9.19 13.08
CA VAL A 119 9.92 -9.32 13.87
C VAL A 119 10.82 -8.09 13.67
N LYS A 120 11.04 -7.73 12.41
CA LYS A 120 11.85 -6.56 12.03
C LYS A 120 11.07 -5.25 12.09
N LYS A 121 9.74 -5.30 12.15
CA LYS A 121 8.84 -4.13 12.07
C LYS A 121 8.98 -3.37 10.76
N VAL A 122 9.32 -4.07 9.68
CA VAL A 122 9.43 -3.52 8.32
C VAL A 122 8.17 -3.85 7.56
N PHE A 123 7.63 -2.88 6.85
CA PHE A 123 6.48 -3.09 5.98
C PHE A 123 6.66 -2.42 4.62
N ALA A 124 6.03 -3.03 3.62
CA ALA A 124 5.94 -2.48 2.28
C ALA A 124 4.48 -2.38 1.85
N LEU A 125 4.17 -1.36 1.07
CA LEU A 125 2.89 -1.13 0.43
C LEU A 125 3.12 -0.95 -1.07
N VAL A 126 2.49 -1.81 -1.89
CA VAL A 126 2.77 -1.93 -3.32
C VAL A 126 1.48 -1.74 -4.12
N HIS A 127 1.56 -0.95 -5.18
CA HIS A 127 0.56 -0.85 -6.24
C HIS A 127 0.97 -1.78 -7.39
N SER A 128 0.29 -2.90 -7.53
CA SER A 128 0.55 -3.87 -8.59
C SER A 128 -0.48 -3.76 -9.71
N GLY A 129 -0.25 -2.84 -10.66
CA GLY A 129 -0.91 -2.84 -11.96
C GLY A 129 -0.38 -3.97 -12.83
N TRP A 130 -1.05 -4.29 -13.96
CA TRP A 130 -0.59 -5.38 -14.82
C TRP A 130 0.88 -5.24 -15.32
N PRO A 131 1.40 -4.04 -15.64
CA PRO A 131 2.81 -3.92 -16.03
C PRO A 131 3.77 -4.17 -14.86
N GLY A 132 3.41 -3.71 -13.64
CA GLY A 132 4.18 -3.97 -12.42
C GLY A 132 4.16 -5.46 -12.04
N THR A 133 3.01 -6.12 -12.23
CA THR A 133 2.85 -7.58 -12.03
C THR A 133 3.79 -8.36 -12.95
N LEU A 134 3.83 -8.03 -14.25
CA LEU A 134 4.78 -8.64 -15.21
C LEU A 134 6.24 -8.44 -14.82
N GLN A 135 6.56 -7.33 -14.19
CA GLN A 135 7.90 -7.01 -13.71
C GLN A 135 8.17 -7.53 -12.31
N SER A 136 7.23 -8.33 -11.76
CA SER A 136 7.34 -8.95 -10.43
C SER A 136 7.53 -7.93 -9.29
N ILE A 137 6.76 -6.84 -9.29
CA ILE A 137 6.91 -5.75 -8.32
C ILE A 137 6.83 -6.22 -6.87
N GLY A 138 5.95 -7.18 -6.55
CA GLY A 138 5.87 -7.77 -5.20
C GLY A 138 7.16 -8.47 -4.78
N GLN A 139 7.81 -9.20 -5.71
CA GLN A 139 9.12 -9.82 -5.48
C GLN A 139 10.21 -8.76 -5.29
N LYS A 140 10.22 -7.71 -6.09
CA LYS A 140 11.18 -6.60 -5.93
C LYS A 140 11.04 -5.91 -4.58
N ALA A 141 9.81 -5.72 -4.09
CA ALA A 141 9.59 -5.20 -2.75
C ALA A 141 10.19 -6.11 -1.68
N LEU A 142 9.98 -7.43 -1.80
CA LEU A 142 10.60 -8.42 -0.92
C LEU A 142 12.13 -8.37 -0.99
N GLU A 143 12.72 -8.28 -2.17
CA GLU A 143 14.18 -8.18 -2.36
C GLU A 143 14.76 -6.94 -1.68
N VAL A 144 14.06 -5.79 -1.75
CA VAL A 144 14.43 -4.59 -1.01
C VAL A 144 14.33 -4.82 0.49
N MET A 145 13.25 -5.43 0.98
CA MET A 145 13.08 -5.75 2.40
C MET A 145 14.19 -6.68 2.91
N MET A 146 14.56 -7.69 2.14
CA MET A 146 15.64 -8.62 2.50
C MET A 146 17.01 -7.94 2.49
N SER A 147 17.32 -7.20 1.44
CA SER A 147 18.67 -6.65 1.23
C SER A 147 18.96 -5.41 2.08
N GLN A 148 17.96 -4.59 2.38
CA GLN A 148 18.12 -3.31 3.06
C GLN A 148 17.73 -3.36 4.54
N TYR A 149 16.88 -4.31 4.94
CA TYR A 149 16.34 -4.40 6.29
C TYR A 149 16.54 -5.78 6.94
N ASP A 150 17.25 -6.68 6.25
CA ASP A 150 17.58 -8.01 6.77
C ASP A 150 16.33 -8.83 7.16
N VAL A 151 15.25 -8.67 6.36
CA VAL A 151 13.98 -9.38 6.52
C VAL A 151 14.14 -10.84 6.11
N THR A 152 13.53 -11.74 6.86
CA THR A 152 13.51 -13.17 6.55
C THR A 152 12.13 -13.54 5.96
N PRO A 153 12.06 -14.11 4.73
CA PRO A 153 10.78 -14.42 4.07
C PRO A 153 9.81 -15.26 4.88
N SER A 154 10.31 -16.16 5.72
CA SER A 154 9.46 -17.01 6.58
C SER A 154 8.71 -16.25 7.68
N ASN A 155 9.10 -15.02 7.97
CA ASN A 155 8.43 -14.18 8.96
C ASN A 155 7.32 -13.31 8.35
N LEU A 156 7.25 -13.25 7.01
CA LEU A 156 6.35 -12.33 6.33
C LEU A 156 4.89 -12.72 6.45
N LEU A 157 4.09 -11.72 6.73
CA LEU A 157 2.66 -11.67 6.46
C LEU A 157 2.45 -10.90 5.16
N ILE A 158 1.72 -11.48 4.22
CA ILE A 158 1.43 -10.86 2.92
C ILE A 158 -0.08 -10.81 2.73
N ALA A 159 -0.61 -9.62 2.46
CA ALA A 159 -2.02 -9.42 2.16
C ALA A 159 -2.20 -8.75 0.80
N TYR A 160 -3.13 -9.26 0.02
CA TYR A 160 -3.61 -8.66 -1.22
C TYR A 160 -4.92 -7.95 -0.91
N GLY A 161 -5.03 -6.66 -1.18
CA GLY A 161 -6.27 -5.93 -0.93
C GLY A 161 -7.30 -6.09 -2.06
N PRO A 162 -8.46 -5.41 -1.94
CA PRO A 162 -9.50 -5.45 -2.95
C PRO A 162 -9.00 -4.98 -4.32
N ALA A 163 -9.33 -5.73 -5.36
CA ALA A 163 -8.97 -5.47 -6.75
C ALA A 163 -10.05 -6.03 -7.67
N LEU A 164 -9.95 -5.80 -8.99
CA LEU A 164 -10.82 -6.47 -9.96
C LEU A 164 -10.65 -7.99 -9.89
N SER A 165 -11.76 -8.70 -10.02
CA SER A 165 -11.74 -10.14 -10.18
C SER A 165 -11.19 -10.54 -11.56
N MET A 166 -10.76 -11.79 -11.68
CA MET A 166 -10.32 -12.34 -12.97
C MET A 166 -11.44 -12.29 -14.03
N GLU A 167 -12.70 -12.39 -13.61
CA GLU A 167 -13.88 -12.38 -14.49
C GLU A 167 -14.15 -10.97 -15.05
N ASP A 168 -13.82 -9.93 -14.27
CA ASP A 168 -14.06 -8.54 -14.63
C ASP A 168 -12.85 -7.88 -15.30
N PHE A 169 -11.66 -8.47 -15.16
CA PHE A 169 -10.42 -7.94 -15.71
C PHE A 169 -10.23 -8.36 -17.17
N GLN A 170 -10.95 -7.69 -18.08
CA GLN A 170 -10.81 -7.90 -19.53
C GLN A 170 -9.57 -7.17 -20.05
N VAL A 171 -8.70 -7.90 -20.75
CA VAL A 171 -7.48 -7.36 -21.37
C VAL A 171 -7.51 -7.62 -22.88
N GLN A 172 -6.80 -6.79 -23.64
CA GLN A 172 -6.59 -7.02 -25.06
C GLN A 172 -5.50 -8.07 -25.30
N GLU A 173 -5.47 -8.61 -26.52
CA GLU A 173 -4.57 -9.70 -26.92
C GLU A 173 -3.08 -9.37 -26.69
N ASP A 174 -2.68 -8.13 -26.86
CA ASP A 174 -1.30 -7.68 -26.63
C ASP A 174 -0.87 -7.81 -25.17
N VAL A 175 -1.76 -7.51 -24.22
CA VAL A 175 -1.53 -7.70 -22.79
C VAL A 175 -1.50 -9.19 -22.44
N TYR A 176 -2.47 -9.97 -22.97
CA TYR A 176 -2.53 -11.41 -22.75
C TYR A 176 -1.23 -12.11 -23.16
N ARG A 177 -0.70 -11.79 -24.34
CA ARG A 177 0.56 -12.37 -24.84
C ARG A 177 1.79 -12.08 -23.99
N ARG A 178 1.77 -10.99 -23.23
CA ARG A 178 2.90 -10.64 -22.33
C ARG A 178 2.94 -11.50 -21.07
N PHE A 179 1.85 -12.18 -20.74
CA PHE A 179 1.77 -13.10 -19.60
C PHE A 179 2.06 -14.57 -19.97
N GLN A 180 2.27 -14.89 -21.26
CA GLN A 180 2.68 -16.20 -21.76
C GLN A 180 4.20 -16.33 -21.87
#